data_27cc526fb28b62624960bffa48357bb9
#
_entry.id   27cc526fb28b62624960bffa48357bb9
#
_cell.length_a   1.000
_cell.length_b   1.000
_cell.length_c   1.000
_cell.angle_alpha   90.00
_cell.angle_beta   90.00
_cell.angle_gamma   90.00
#
_symmetry.space_group_name_H-M   'P 1'
#
loop_
_entity.id
_entity.type
_entity.pdbx_description
1 polymer ?
#
loop_
_entity_poly.entity_id
_entity_poly.type
_entity_poly.pdbx_seq_one_letter_code
_entity_poly.pdbx_strand_id
1 'polypeptide(L)'
;MATNGTNTGTQYIRNPTDYNLKQLSLITPLVGGGIDLSTFMIELNLFEDIYSSTISGEVVLQDSLGLISNYLLNGTEFIQVQLQKTTQDAKYISRNYRVYKIGKRAISDSNQYEVYVINFCSEEFLLSEQYRISKSMKGMMISDIITNIINTYVLAGKGNKPLYIDSTKGVYDFVLPNKKIFETINWLATYAQPTNGVGADMLFYENSQGYHFHSLQALYKAGQKPYQSYKFDPKNLLNANMVGKIDIQQQLTNASDFEVLDFFDTLGAISNGTFGNKVITIDPLTRTANVGLFNYNTYTGQKLNEFALTNNYQNRFGGTMYDTPPTTLSGLEMGTLRLASTNTNEKKNPYIAQKPDAVANDIMIEKYLPNRVAQLALANYMRIKITVPGDPLLSAGTVINFSTFGINPDAKTRKADPLYSGKYLVTAVRHIIKNNGYITVLELAKESVATSYAGTSSSLSQYVNGVQI
;
A
#
# COMPACT_ATOMS: atom_id res chain seq x y z
N MET A 1 -20.43 -15.85 32.52
CA MET A 1 -21.22 -14.60 32.61
C MET A 1 -20.23 -13.45 32.68
N ALA A 2 -19.92 -12.81 31.57
CA ALA A 2 -19.12 -11.59 31.54
C ALA A 2 -20.09 -10.42 31.50
N THR A 3 -20.05 -9.59 32.51
CA THR A 3 -20.88 -8.39 32.64
C THR A 3 -20.46 -7.34 31.62
N ASN A 4 -21.28 -7.12 30.60
CA ASN A 4 -21.18 -5.94 29.75
C ASN A 4 -21.54 -4.69 30.55
N GLY A 5 -20.51 -4.06 31.11
CA GLY A 5 -20.64 -2.73 31.69
C GLY A 5 -20.44 -1.68 30.61
N THR A 6 -21.50 -1.00 30.20
CA THR A 6 -21.44 0.30 29.53
C THR A 6 -20.82 1.31 30.50
N ASN A 7 -19.50 1.37 30.54
CA ASN A 7 -18.78 2.28 31.40
C ASN A 7 -18.43 3.56 30.58
N THR A 8 -19.20 4.61 30.78
CA THR A 8 -18.94 6.00 30.32
C THR A 8 -17.81 6.68 31.08
N GLY A 9 -16.95 5.93 31.75
CA GLY A 9 -15.76 6.44 32.44
C GLY A 9 -14.56 6.46 31.52
N THR A 10 -13.69 7.42 31.67
CA THR A 10 -12.37 7.51 31.02
C THR A 10 -11.64 6.17 31.14
N GLN A 11 -11.65 5.41 30.05
CA GLN A 11 -11.05 4.07 30.02
C GLN A 11 -9.54 4.24 29.84
N TYR A 12 -8.80 4.11 30.95
CA TYR A 12 -7.34 4.05 30.88
C TYR A 12 -6.89 2.77 30.19
N ILE A 13 -5.91 2.87 29.32
CA ILE A 13 -5.25 1.70 28.72
C ILE A 13 -4.59 0.90 29.86
N ARG A 14 -5.04 -0.33 30.05
CA ARG A 14 -4.46 -1.28 31.02
C ARG A 14 -3.47 -2.22 30.32
N ASN A 15 -3.81 -2.62 29.08
CA ASN A 15 -2.97 -3.45 28.23
C ASN A 15 -2.73 -2.75 26.88
N PRO A 16 -1.59 -2.97 26.23
CA PRO A 16 -1.29 -2.38 24.93
C PRO A 16 -2.29 -2.73 23.85
N THR A 17 -2.97 -3.88 23.99
CA THR A 17 -3.97 -4.42 23.06
C THR A 17 -5.40 -4.02 23.40
N ASP A 18 -5.61 -3.18 24.41
CA ASP A 18 -6.94 -2.68 24.75
C ASP A 18 -7.52 -1.85 23.60
N TYR A 19 -8.83 -2.01 23.37
CA TYR A 19 -9.55 -1.32 22.32
C TYR A 19 -11.00 -1.04 22.74
N ASN A 20 -11.66 -0.17 21.99
CA ASN A 20 -13.08 0.11 22.14
C ASN A 20 -13.78 -0.09 20.79
N LEU A 21 -14.47 -1.21 20.65
CA LEU A 21 -15.37 -1.47 19.55
C LEU A 21 -16.74 -0.87 19.91
N LYS A 22 -16.96 0.39 19.47
CA LYS A 22 -18.20 1.11 19.78
C LYS A 22 -19.40 0.51 19.08
N GLN A 23 -19.19 0.00 17.87
CA GLN A 23 -20.27 -0.57 17.08
C GLN A 23 -19.73 -1.60 16.10
N LEU A 24 -20.39 -2.74 16.06
CA LEU A 24 -20.27 -3.74 15.02
C LEU A 24 -21.71 -4.24 14.74
N SER A 25 -22.36 -3.66 13.73
CA SER A 25 -23.76 -3.94 13.45
C SER A 25 -23.97 -4.39 12.02
N LEU A 26 -24.83 -5.38 11.85
CA LEU A 26 -25.36 -5.79 10.56
C LEU A 26 -26.67 -5.03 10.29
N ILE A 27 -26.69 -4.26 9.23
CA ILE A 27 -27.85 -3.50 8.79
C ILE A 27 -28.45 -4.22 7.60
N THR A 28 -29.68 -4.69 7.74
CA THR A 28 -30.41 -5.37 6.66
C THR A 28 -31.59 -4.51 6.21
N PRO A 29 -31.87 -4.44 4.91
CA PRO A 29 -33.01 -3.69 4.41
C PRO A 29 -34.38 -4.26 4.88
N LEU A 30 -34.40 -5.54 5.32
CA LEU A 30 -35.60 -6.24 5.74
C LEU A 30 -36.02 -5.93 7.19
N VAL A 31 -35.09 -5.48 8.00
CA VAL A 31 -35.31 -5.15 9.42
C VAL A 31 -34.93 -3.69 9.62
N GLY A 32 -35.88 -2.88 10.02
CA GLY A 32 -35.70 -1.43 10.18
C GLY A 32 -34.70 -1.00 11.27
N GLY A 33 -33.74 -1.84 11.64
CA GLY A 33 -32.69 -1.58 12.63
C GLY A 33 -31.46 -2.43 12.41
N GLY A 34 -30.36 -2.08 13.08
CA GLY A 34 -29.10 -2.85 13.05
C GLY A 34 -29.12 -4.00 14.06
N ILE A 35 -28.59 -5.14 13.66
CA ILE A 35 -28.33 -6.29 14.55
C ILE A 35 -26.91 -6.13 15.09
N ASP A 36 -26.77 -6.08 16.40
CA ASP A 36 -25.46 -6.04 17.04
C ASP A 36 -24.75 -7.40 16.91
N LEU A 37 -23.63 -7.40 16.19
CA LEU A 37 -22.79 -8.58 15.97
C LEU A 37 -21.68 -8.72 17.01
N SER A 38 -21.48 -7.73 17.89
CA SER A 38 -20.36 -7.72 18.83
C SER A 38 -20.36 -8.91 19.78
N THR A 39 -21.55 -9.41 20.15
CA THR A 39 -21.72 -10.56 21.04
C THR A 39 -21.45 -11.90 20.35
N PHE A 40 -21.53 -11.96 19.03
CA PHE A 40 -21.29 -13.17 18.23
C PHE A 40 -19.91 -13.20 17.59
N MET A 41 -19.17 -12.10 17.66
CA MET A 41 -17.89 -11.94 17.01
C MET A 41 -16.80 -12.79 17.68
N ILE A 42 -16.16 -13.66 16.91
CA ILE A 42 -14.92 -14.34 17.29
C ILE A 42 -13.72 -13.49 16.88
N GLU A 43 -13.71 -13.04 15.61
CA GLU A 43 -12.62 -12.27 15.03
C GLU A 43 -13.16 -11.32 13.95
N LEU A 44 -12.67 -10.09 13.94
CA LEU A 44 -12.91 -9.11 12.88
C LEU A 44 -11.57 -8.73 12.28
N ASN A 45 -11.45 -8.88 10.95
CA ASN A 45 -10.28 -8.49 10.17
C ASN A 45 -10.65 -7.36 9.20
N LEU A 46 -9.81 -6.31 9.15
CA LEU A 46 -9.86 -5.27 8.14
C LEU A 46 -8.53 -5.25 7.39
N PHE A 47 -8.58 -5.15 6.07
CA PHE A 47 -7.41 -5.19 5.19
C PHE A 47 -7.33 -3.91 4.37
N GLU A 48 -6.18 -3.26 4.42
CA GLU A 48 -5.80 -2.13 3.58
C GLU A 48 -4.51 -2.46 2.83
N ASP A 49 -4.39 -2.00 1.58
CA ASP A 49 -3.21 -2.22 0.75
C ASP A 49 -3.07 -1.09 -0.26
N ILE A 50 -1.84 -0.53 -0.42
CA ILE A 50 -1.57 0.53 -1.41
C ILE A 50 -1.73 0.07 -2.86
N TYR A 51 -1.77 -1.22 -3.11
CA TYR A 51 -2.01 -1.81 -4.44
C TYR A 51 -3.48 -2.21 -4.65
N SER A 52 -4.34 -2.03 -3.65
CA SER A 52 -5.78 -2.32 -3.70
C SER A 52 -6.61 -1.05 -3.75
N SER A 53 -7.53 -0.97 -4.69
CA SER A 53 -8.46 0.16 -4.82
C SER A 53 -9.61 0.14 -3.80
N THR A 54 -9.62 -0.81 -2.87
CA THR A 54 -10.72 -0.96 -1.90
C THR A 54 -10.22 -1.54 -0.59
N ILE A 55 -10.85 -1.12 0.51
CA ILE A 55 -10.76 -1.80 1.80
C ILE A 55 -11.64 -3.03 1.75
N SER A 56 -11.13 -4.14 2.22
CA SER A 56 -11.89 -5.37 2.42
C SER A 56 -11.80 -5.83 3.87
N GLY A 57 -12.71 -6.71 4.25
CA GLY A 57 -12.67 -7.29 5.58
C GLY A 57 -13.47 -8.57 5.69
N GLU A 58 -13.30 -9.21 6.82
CA GLU A 58 -14.05 -10.40 7.18
C GLU A 58 -14.37 -10.40 8.66
N VAL A 59 -15.54 -10.88 9.01
CA VAL A 59 -15.93 -11.13 10.39
C VAL A 59 -16.32 -12.60 10.56
N VAL A 60 -15.69 -13.24 11.52
CA VAL A 60 -15.99 -14.61 11.94
C VAL A 60 -16.99 -14.53 13.07
N LEU A 61 -18.15 -15.15 12.91
CA LEU A 61 -19.24 -15.13 13.88
C LEU A 61 -19.50 -16.55 14.39
N GLN A 62 -19.82 -16.64 15.68
CA GLN A 62 -20.45 -17.79 16.28
C GLN A 62 -21.92 -17.45 16.55
N ASP A 63 -22.80 -17.95 15.74
CA ASP A 63 -24.21 -17.59 15.70
C ASP A 63 -25.05 -18.69 16.33
N SER A 64 -25.74 -18.34 17.39
CA SER A 64 -26.72 -19.19 18.07
C SER A 64 -28.17 -18.77 17.81
N LEU A 65 -28.39 -17.72 17.02
CA LEU A 65 -29.72 -17.20 16.69
C LEU A 65 -30.20 -17.57 15.28
N GLY A 66 -29.29 -18.14 14.46
CA GLY A 66 -29.61 -18.48 13.07
C GLY A 66 -29.83 -17.24 12.18
N LEU A 67 -28.94 -16.25 12.30
CA LEU A 67 -29.07 -14.97 11.59
C LEU A 67 -29.23 -15.13 10.07
N ILE A 68 -28.48 -16.07 9.47
CA ILE A 68 -28.55 -16.32 8.03
C ILE A 68 -29.97 -16.72 7.63
N SER A 69 -30.58 -17.64 8.36
CA SER A 69 -31.90 -18.20 8.03
C SER A 69 -33.03 -17.27 8.43
N ASN A 70 -32.93 -16.61 9.59
CA ASN A 70 -33.99 -15.77 10.13
C ASN A 70 -34.10 -14.42 9.43
N TYR A 71 -32.97 -13.88 8.94
CA TYR A 71 -32.94 -12.58 8.25
C TYR A 71 -32.70 -12.69 6.74
N LEU A 72 -32.64 -13.92 6.20
CA LEU A 72 -32.49 -14.18 4.76
C LEU A 72 -31.34 -13.37 4.13
N LEU A 73 -30.15 -13.45 4.73
CA LEU A 73 -29.00 -12.69 4.27
C LEU A 73 -28.66 -13.03 2.82
N ASN A 74 -28.64 -12.03 1.95
CA ASN A 74 -28.54 -12.20 0.49
C ASN A 74 -27.50 -11.32 -0.19
N GLY A 75 -26.67 -10.57 0.58
CA GLY A 75 -25.63 -9.68 0.07
C GLY A 75 -26.10 -8.23 -0.15
N THR A 76 -27.31 -7.87 0.33
CA THR A 76 -27.79 -6.49 0.33
C THR A 76 -27.50 -5.76 1.63
N GLU A 77 -26.90 -6.45 2.59
CA GLU A 77 -26.62 -5.98 3.93
C GLU A 77 -25.37 -5.11 3.99
N PHE A 78 -25.35 -4.27 5.03
CA PHE A 78 -24.18 -3.49 5.41
C PHE A 78 -23.63 -3.94 6.76
N ILE A 79 -22.32 -3.89 6.91
CA ILE A 79 -21.66 -3.97 8.20
C ILE A 79 -21.16 -2.58 8.56
N GLN A 80 -21.64 -2.07 9.69
CA GLN A 80 -21.13 -0.83 10.28
C GLN A 80 -20.12 -1.16 11.35
N VAL A 81 -18.91 -0.62 11.20
CA VAL A 81 -17.81 -0.77 12.15
C VAL A 81 -17.44 0.59 12.72
N GLN A 82 -17.42 0.71 14.06
CA GLN A 82 -16.87 1.87 14.76
C GLN A 82 -15.80 1.40 15.76
N LEU A 83 -14.56 1.63 15.43
CA LEU A 83 -13.40 1.20 16.20
C LEU A 83 -12.60 2.42 16.67
N GLN A 84 -12.31 2.46 17.97
CA GLN A 84 -11.54 3.52 18.61
C GLN A 84 -10.40 2.91 19.44
N LYS A 85 -9.26 3.60 19.47
CA LYS A 85 -8.23 3.33 20.44
C LYS A 85 -8.69 3.88 21.81
N THR A 86 -8.43 3.16 22.88
CA THR A 86 -8.81 3.55 24.25
C THR A 86 -7.97 4.71 24.81
N THR A 87 -7.51 5.62 23.98
CA THR A 87 -6.84 6.85 24.40
C THR A 87 -7.84 8.01 24.35
N GLN A 88 -7.55 9.06 25.10
CA GLN A 88 -8.40 10.26 25.17
C GLN A 88 -8.57 10.98 23.80
N ASP A 89 -7.86 10.55 22.77
CA ASP A 89 -7.99 11.12 21.44
C ASP A 89 -9.30 10.66 20.79
N ALA A 90 -10.14 11.63 20.45
CA ALA A 90 -11.48 11.43 19.91
C ALA A 90 -11.52 10.81 18.49
N LYS A 91 -10.38 10.38 17.93
CA LYS A 91 -10.30 9.80 16.59
C LYS A 91 -10.70 8.33 16.60
N TYR A 92 -11.58 7.97 15.70
CA TYR A 92 -12.05 6.61 15.49
C TYR A 92 -12.30 6.32 14.03
N ILE A 93 -12.19 5.05 13.66
CA ILE A 93 -12.68 4.57 12.36
C ILE A 93 -14.19 4.40 12.48
N SER A 94 -14.95 5.02 11.58
CA SER A 94 -16.39 4.76 11.39
C SER A 94 -16.64 4.56 9.92
N ARG A 95 -17.02 3.35 9.54
CA ARG A 95 -17.26 2.97 8.14
C ARG A 95 -18.40 2.00 8.00
N ASN A 96 -19.11 2.13 6.89
CA ASN A 96 -20.10 1.16 6.43
C ASN A 96 -19.50 0.37 5.27
N TYR A 97 -19.54 -0.93 5.39
CA TYR A 97 -19.05 -1.85 4.38
C TYR A 97 -20.21 -2.67 3.83
N ARG A 98 -20.12 -3.08 2.58
CA ARG A 98 -21.11 -3.92 1.92
C ARG A 98 -20.72 -5.38 2.04
N VAL A 99 -21.67 -6.21 2.49
CA VAL A 99 -21.52 -7.67 2.47
C VAL A 99 -21.59 -8.15 1.03
N TYR A 100 -20.65 -9.01 0.62
CA TYR A 100 -20.67 -9.59 -0.72
C TYR A 100 -20.62 -11.12 -0.73
N LYS A 101 -20.24 -11.74 0.39
CA LYS A 101 -20.11 -13.19 0.47
C LYS A 101 -20.21 -13.68 1.91
N ILE A 102 -20.91 -14.80 2.11
CA ILE A 102 -20.86 -15.62 3.33
C ILE A 102 -20.16 -16.93 2.96
N GLY A 103 -19.19 -17.32 3.77
CA GLY A 103 -18.40 -18.53 3.51
C GLY A 103 -18.02 -19.29 4.77
N LYS A 104 -17.43 -20.44 4.57
CA LYS A 104 -16.91 -21.30 5.66
C LYS A 104 -17.95 -21.62 6.75
N ARG A 105 -19.18 -21.88 6.35
CA ARG A 105 -20.28 -22.22 7.27
C ARG A 105 -20.06 -23.62 7.84
N ALA A 106 -20.01 -23.73 9.17
CA ALA A 106 -19.93 -24.99 9.89
C ALA A 106 -20.99 -24.99 10.99
N ILE A 107 -21.79 -26.03 11.06
CA ILE A 107 -22.82 -26.21 12.08
C ILE A 107 -22.24 -27.12 13.14
N SER A 108 -22.47 -26.82 14.43
CA SER A 108 -22.05 -27.69 15.53
C SER A 108 -22.80 -29.01 15.54
N ASP A 109 -22.18 -30.08 16.03
CA ASP A 109 -22.78 -31.40 16.13
C ASP A 109 -24.08 -31.42 16.94
N SER A 110 -24.23 -30.48 17.87
CA SER A 110 -25.43 -30.31 18.70
C SER A 110 -26.52 -29.45 18.03
N ASN A 111 -26.27 -28.89 16.84
CA ASN A 111 -27.15 -27.90 16.17
C ASN A 111 -27.51 -26.66 17.01
N GLN A 112 -26.70 -26.33 18.03
CA GLN A 112 -26.97 -25.20 18.93
C GLN A 112 -26.38 -23.90 18.45
N TYR A 113 -25.33 -23.96 17.64
CA TYR A 113 -24.70 -22.81 17.03
C TYR A 113 -24.06 -23.15 15.70
N GLU A 114 -23.84 -22.16 14.88
CA GLU A 114 -23.06 -22.25 13.66
C GLU A 114 -21.94 -21.22 13.65
N VAL A 115 -20.85 -21.55 12.96
CA VAL A 115 -19.72 -20.65 12.73
C VAL A 115 -19.62 -20.37 11.23
N TYR A 116 -19.54 -19.10 10.89
CA TYR A 116 -19.37 -18.71 9.49
C TYR A 116 -18.60 -17.39 9.39
N VAL A 117 -18.17 -17.09 8.17
CA VAL A 117 -17.41 -15.87 7.84
C VAL A 117 -18.25 -15.00 6.93
N ILE A 118 -18.49 -13.75 7.32
CA ILE A 118 -19.05 -12.73 6.47
C ILE A 118 -17.91 -11.92 5.87
N ASN A 119 -17.81 -11.92 4.53
CA ASN A 119 -16.85 -11.10 3.80
C ASN A 119 -17.52 -9.82 3.32
N PHE A 120 -16.83 -8.71 3.49
CA PHE A 120 -17.35 -7.40 3.13
C PHE A 120 -16.25 -6.51 2.52
N CYS A 121 -16.66 -5.48 1.81
CA CYS A 121 -15.76 -4.49 1.20
C CYS A 121 -16.42 -3.11 1.18
N SER A 122 -15.67 -2.09 0.77
CA SER A 122 -16.23 -0.76 0.57
C SER A 122 -17.35 -0.79 -0.46
N GLU A 123 -18.46 -0.08 -0.21
CA GLU A 123 -19.63 -0.07 -1.10
C GLU A 123 -19.26 0.39 -2.51
N GLU A 124 -18.34 1.33 -2.62
CA GLU A 124 -17.90 1.91 -3.88
C GLU A 124 -17.21 0.88 -4.79
N PHE A 125 -16.65 -0.18 -4.23
CA PHE A 125 -16.11 -1.27 -5.03
C PHE A 125 -17.21 -2.04 -5.77
N LEU A 126 -18.33 -2.33 -5.11
CA LEU A 126 -19.48 -2.97 -5.76
C LEU A 126 -20.08 -2.08 -6.86
N LEU A 127 -20.11 -0.76 -6.62
CA LEU A 127 -20.51 0.19 -7.65
C LEU A 127 -19.56 0.16 -8.84
N SER A 128 -18.25 0.10 -8.58
CA SER A 128 -17.24 -0.02 -9.64
C SER A 128 -17.43 -1.27 -10.48
N GLU A 129 -17.88 -2.38 -9.89
CA GLU A 129 -18.16 -3.62 -10.60
C GLU A 129 -19.40 -3.52 -11.51
N GLN A 130 -20.36 -2.71 -11.15
CA GLN A 130 -21.62 -2.54 -11.88
C GLN A 130 -21.50 -1.61 -13.09
N TYR A 131 -20.62 -0.61 -13.04
CA TYR A 131 -20.49 0.42 -14.06
C TYR A 131 -19.26 0.23 -14.93
N ARG A 132 -19.43 0.50 -16.22
CA ARG A 132 -18.36 0.59 -17.20
C ARG A 132 -18.35 1.98 -17.82
N ILE A 133 -17.18 2.55 -17.99
CA ILE A 133 -17.03 3.90 -18.53
C ILE A 133 -16.46 3.82 -19.94
N SER A 134 -17.26 4.38 -20.90
CA SER A 134 -16.82 4.63 -22.27
C SER A 134 -17.10 6.09 -22.58
N LYS A 135 -16.10 6.94 -22.44
CA LYS A 135 -16.25 8.40 -22.58
C LYS A 135 -14.97 9.02 -23.13
N SER A 136 -15.11 10.00 -24.00
CA SER A 136 -13.99 10.82 -24.43
C SER A 136 -13.72 11.94 -23.42
N MET A 137 -12.47 12.05 -22.99
CA MET A 137 -11.95 13.12 -22.16
C MET A 137 -10.92 13.89 -22.96
N LYS A 138 -11.12 15.20 -23.15
CA LYS A 138 -10.27 16.03 -24.00
C LYS A 138 -9.68 17.20 -23.23
N GLY A 139 -8.40 17.44 -23.44
CA GLY A 139 -7.71 18.59 -22.90
C GLY A 139 -7.67 18.63 -21.37
N MET A 140 -7.50 17.47 -20.71
CA MET A 140 -7.51 17.35 -19.26
C MET A 140 -6.24 16.69 -18.73
N MET A 141 -5.82 17.08 -17.52
CA MET A 141 -4.82 16.34 -16.75
C MET A 141 -5.40 15.01 -16.29
N ILE A 142 -4.57 13.99 -16.13
CA ILE A 142 -5.02 12.67 -15.63
C ILE A 142 -5.61 12.80 -14.22
N SER A 143 -5.02 13.61 -13.35
CA SER A 143 -5.57 13.90 -12.02
C SER A 143 -7.00 14.45 -12.08
N ASP A 144 -7.30 15.33 -13.04
CA ASP A 144 -8.63 15.93 -13.19
C ASP A 144 -9.64 14.92 -13.77
N ILE A 145 -9.18 14.07 -14.71
CA ILE A 145 -10.00 12.97 -15.24
C ILE A 145 -10.40 12.01 -14.10
N ILE A 146 -9.44 11.61 -13.25
CA ILE A 146 -9.69 10.73 -12.11
C ILE A 146 -10.64 11.39 -11.11
N THR A 147 -10.42 12.66 -10.79
CA THR A 147 -11.30 13.44 -9.90
C THR A 147 -12.73 13.47 -10.45
N ASN A 148 -12.88 13.71 -11.75
CA ASN A 148 -14.19 13.73 -12.40
C ASN A 148 -14.86 12.34 -12.35
N ILE A 149 -14.11 11.27 -12.63
CA ILE A 149 -14.63 9.89 -12.57
C ILE A 149 -15.11 9.56 -11.15
N ILE A 150 -14.28 9.82 -10.13
CA ILE A 150 -14.61 9.49 -8.75
C ILE A 150 -15.83 10.29 -8.27
N ASN A 151 -15.84 11.60 -8.50
CA ASN A 151 -16.96 12.45 -8.09
C ASN A 151 -18.26 12.12 -8.82
N THR A 152 -18.18 11.73 -10.10
CA THR A 152 -19.38 11.46 -10.90
C THR A 152 -19.96 10.08 -10.65
N TYR A 153 -19.11 9.05 -10.53
CA TYR A 153 -19.58 7.66 -10.52
C TYR A 153 -19.44 6.96 -9.17
N VAL A 154 -18.52 7.42 -8.30
CA VAL A 154 -18.22 6.75 -7.03
C VAL A 154 -18.85 7.49 -5.86
N LEU A 155 -18.63 8.80 -5.76
CA LEU A 155 -19.09 9.61 -4.63
C LEU A 155 -20.44 10.30 -4.86
N ALA A 156 -20.99 10.23 -6.07
CA ALA A 156 -22.24 10.92 -6.40
C ALA A 156 -23.41 10.50 -5.48
N GLY A 157 -23.81 11.40 -4.58
CA GLY A 157 -24.93 11.18 -3.65
C GLY A 157 -24.65 10.24 -2.47
N LYS A 158 -23.41 9.79 -2.26
CA LYS A 158 -23.08 8.76 -1.28
C LYS A 158 -21.98 9.18 -0.28
N GLY A 159 -22.25 10.22 0.48
CA GLY A 159 -21.36 10.58 1.59
C GLY A 159 -20.05 11.27 1.19
N ASN A 160 -19.40 11.88 2.19
CA ASN A 160 -18.18 12.67 1.99
C ASN A 160 -16.93 11.85 2.30
N LYS A 161 -16.67 10.76 1.54
CA LYS A 161 -15.37 10.09 1.65
C LYS A 161 -14.29 10.99 1.02
N PRO A 162 -13.26 11.41 1.76
CA PRO A 162 -12.21 12.28 1.24
C PRO A 162 -11.48 11.65 0.06
N LEU A 163 -11.03 12.49 -0.86
CA LEU A 163 -10.20 12.13 -2.00
C LEU A 163 -8.93 12.98 -1.98
N TYR A 164 -7.79 12.33 -1.83
CA TYR A 164 -6.47 12.94 -1.80
C TYR A 164 -5.74 12.63 -3.11
N ILE A 165 -5.46 13.65 -3.91
CA ILE A 165 -4.88 13.51 -5.25
C ILE A 165 -3.65 14.38 -5.41
N ASP A 166 -2.56 13.77 -5.90
CA ASP A 166 -1.41 14.50 -6.43
C ASP A 166 -1.69 14.98 -7.85
N SER A 167 -1.33 16.23 -8.14
CA SER A 167 -1.43 16.78 -9.49
C SER A 167 -0.49 16.06 -10.46
N THR A 168 -0.98 15.84 -11.69
CA THR A 168 -0.22 15.17 -12.75
C THR A 168 0.24 16.14 -13.82
N LYS A 169 1.35 15.80 -14.50
CA LYS A 169 1.89 16.57 -15.64
C LYS A 169 1.12 16.27 -16.90
N GLY A 170 1.06 17.26 -17.78
CA GLY A 170 0.56 17.12 -19.12
C GLY A 170 -0.96 17.14 -19.23
N VAL A 171 -1.40 17.57 -20.39
CA VAL A 171 -2.81 17.63 -20.78
C VAL A 171 -2.99 16.64 -21.92
N TYR A 172 -3.97 15.76 -21.82
CA TYR A 172 -4.13 14.62 -22.71
C TYR A 172 -5.55 14.50 -23.23
N ASP A 173 -5.67 13.85 -24.39
CA ASP A 173 -6.93 13.39 -24.94
C ASP A 173 -7.02 11.87 -24.75
N PHE A 174 -7.98 11.42 -23.93
CA PHE A 174 -8.23 10.00 -23.71
C PHE A 174 -9.62 9.59 -24.20
N VAL A 175 -9.71 8.40 -24.75
CA VAL A 175 -10.95 7.66 -24.90
C VAL A 175 -10.91 6.52 -23.90
N LEU A 176 -11.78 6.58 -22.89
CA LEU A 176 -11.87 5.57 -21.84
C LEU A 176 -12.38 4.26 -22.43
N PRO A 177 -11.66 3.12 -22.24
CA PRO A 177 -11.82 1.92 -23.05
C PRO A 177 -12.90 0.94 -22.52
N ASN A 178 -14.07 1.41 -22.13
CA ASN A 178 -15.18 0.58 -21.63
C ASN A 178 -14.79 -0.38 -20.48
N LYS A 179 -13.97 0.10 -19.55
CA LYS A 179 -13.52 -0.63 -18.37
C LYS A 179 -14.36 -0.28 -17.15
N LYS A 180 -14.29 -1.11 -16.09
CA LYS A 180 -14.84 -0.82 -14.76
C LYS A 180 -14.20 0.45 -14.20
N ILE A 181 -14.86 1.11 -13.26
CA ILE A 181 -14.43 2.42 -12.75
C ILE A 181 -12.99 2.34 -12.19
N PHE A 182 -12.73 1.47 -11.21
CA PHE A 182 -11.41 1.37 -10.60
C PHE A 182 -10.36 0.78 -11.54
N GLU A 183 -10.76 -0.11 -12.45
CA GLU A 183 -9.88 -0.58 -13.51
C GLU A 183 -9.47 0.55 -14.47
N THR A 184 -10.41 1.47 -14.78
CA THR A 184 -10.11 2.66 -15.59
C THR A 184 -9.15 3.60 -14.88
N ILE A 185 -9.31 3.81 -13.56
CA ILE A 185 -8.40 4.65 -12.77
C ILE A 185 -7.01 4.03 -12.71
N ASN A 186 -6.89 2.73 -12.46
CA ASN A 186 -5.62 2.02 -12.45
C ASN A 186 -4.95 2.03 -13.83
N TRP A 187 -5.73 1.92 -14.90
CA TRP A 187 -5.22 2.08 -16.26
C TRP A 187 -4.69 3.50 -16.51
N LEU A 188 -5.41 4.54 -16.09
CA LEU A 188 -4.93 5.93 -16.18
C LEU A 188 -3.67 6.17 -15.33
N ALA A 189 -3.56 5.52 -14.16
CA ALA A 189 -2.39 5.61 -13.29
C ALA A 189 -1.10 5.11 -13.99
N THR A 190 -1.21 4.21 -14.97
CA THR A 190 -0.03 3.76 -15.74
C THR A 190 0.56 4.84 -16.62
N TYR A 191 -0.21 5.86 -17.00
CA TYR A 191 0.21 6.99 -17.84
C TYR A 191 0.47 8.26 -17.02
N ALA A 192 0.05 8.29 -15.77
CA ALA A 192 0.11 9.48 -14.94
C ALA A 192 1.53 9.75 -14.45
N GLN A 193 2.03 10.95 -14.72
CA GLN A 193 3.31 11.44 -14.23
C GLN A 193 3.04 12.51 -13.15
N PRO A 194 3.61 12.41 -11.95
CA PRO A 194 3.42 13.42 -10.92
C PRO A 194 4.07 14.76 -11.33
N THR A 195 3.48 15.87 -10.93
CA THR A 195 4.04 17.20 -11.18
C THR A 195 5.40 17.36 -10.51
N ASN A 196 5.54 16.83 -9.31
CA ASN A 196 6.76 16.82 -8.53
C ASN A 196 7.30 15.40 -8.45
N GLY A 197 8.22 15.01 -9.33
CA GLY A 197 8.82 13.67 -9.31
C GLY A 197 9.43 13.30 -10.65
N VAL A 198 10.17 12.20 -10.67
CA VAL A 198 10.97 11.71 -11.82
C VAL A 198 10.39 10.44 -12.42
N GLY A 199 9.20 10.04 -12.14
CA GLY A 199 8.63 8.82 -12.70
C GLY A 199 7.13 8.86 -12.80
N ALA A 200 6.54 7.78 -13.28
CA ALA A 200 5.10 7.58 -13.36
C ALA A 200 4.66 6.50 -12.36
N ASP A 201 5.04 6.68 -11.12
CA ASP A 201 4.85 5.75 -10.00
C ASP A 201 3.54 5.99 -9.22
N MET A 202 2.52 6.50 -9.91
CA MET A 202 1.21 6.78 -9.32
C MET A 202 0.49 5.49 -8.94
N LEU A 203 -0.09 5.50 -7.74
CA LEU A 203 -0.91 4.44 -7.16
C LEU A 203 -2.29 4.99 -6.80
N PHE A 204 -3.31 4.18 -6.98
CA PHE A 204 -4.67 4.45 -6.54
C PHE A 204 -5.10 3.41 -5.52
N TYR A 205 -5.39 3.84 -4.31
CA TYR A 205 -5.78 2.95 -3.22
C TYR A 205 -6.77 3.61 -2.26
N GLU A 206 -7.42 2.78 -1.47
CA GLU A 206 -8.30 3.20 -0.38
C GLU A 206 -7.69 2.79 0.96
N ASN A 207 -7.75 3.70 1.93
CA ASN A 207 -7.42 3.41 3.32
C ASN A 207 -8.49 3.99 4.27
N SER A 208 -8.28 3.84 5.58
CA SER A 208 -9.19 4.34 6.61
C SER A 208 -9.47 5.85 6.55
N GLN A 209 -8.65 6.63 5.87
CA GLN A 209 -8.84 8.07 5.70
C GLN A 209 -9.68 8.42 4.48
N GLY A 210 -9.62 7.64 3.41
CA GLY A 210 -10.33 7.89 2.15
C GLY A 210 -9.65 7.27 0.93
N TYR A 211 -9.91 7.86 -0.24
CA TYR A 211 -9.25 7.51 -1.48
C TYR A 211 -7.99 8.33 -1.69
N HIS A 212 -6.95 7.67 -2.17
CA HIS A 212 -5.64 8.25 -2.40
C HIS A 212 -5.18 7.99 -3.83
N PHE A 213 -4.67 9.03 -4.46
CA PHE A 213 -3.97 8.94 -5.73
C PHE A 213 -2.63 9.67 -5.60
N HIS A 214 -1.61 8.95 -5.17
CA HIS A 214 -0.30 9.48 -4.85
C HIS A 214 0.82 8.77 -5.59
N SER A 215 1.91 9.49 -5.84
CA SER A 215 3.15 8.87 -6.29
C SER A 215 3.90 8.25 -5.11
N LEU A 216 4.65 7.16 -5.34
CA LEU A 216 5.53 6.58 -4.33
C LEU A 216 6.51 7.62 -3.78
N GLN A 217 7.06 8.48 -4.65
CA GLN A 217 7.96 9.54 -4.24
C GLN A 217 7.29 10.58 -3.33
N ALA A 218 6.00 10.89 -3.56
CA ALA A 218 5.25 11.77 -2.67
C ALA A 218 5.05 11.11 -1.30
N LEU A 219 4.76 9.82 -1.24
CA LEU A 219 4.67 9.06 0.01
C LEU A 219 6.02 9.04 0.75
N TYR A 220 7.12 8.84 0.06
CA TYR A 220 8.47 8.89 0.65
C TYR A 220 8.81 10.28 1.18
N LYS A 221 8.44 11.34 0.46
CA LYS A 221 8.62 12.72 0.89
C LYS A 221 7.76 13.04 2.12
N ALA A 222 6.51 12.66 2.13
CA ALA A 222 5.63 12.80 3.29
C ALA A 222 6.17 12.01 4.49
N GLY A 223 6.77 10.86 4.24
CA GLY A 223 7.39 9.97 5.23
C GLY A 223 8.70 10.47 5.85
N GLN A 224 9.19 11.66 5.51
CA GLN A 224 10.34 12.25 6.23
C GLN A 224 10.02 12.50 7.72
N LYS A 225 8.73 12.67 8.06
CA LYS A 225 8.22 12.65 9.44
C LYS A 225 7.39 11.37 9.62
N PRO A 226 7.98 10.29 10.16
CA PRO A 226 7.28 9.04 10.39
C PRO A 226 6.07 9.22 11.32
N TYR A 227 4.99 8.49 11.07
CA TYR A 227 3.81 8.48 11.91
C TYR A 227 4.13 8.04 13.34
N GLN A 228 4.90 6.94 13.48
CA GLN A 228 5.27 6.33 14.75
C GLN A 228 6.60 5.61 14.61
N SER A 229 7.30 5.44 15.75
CA SER A 229 8.50 4.59 15.82
C SER A 229 8.17 3.31 16.56
N TYR A 230 8.49 2.17 15.95
CA TYR A 230 8.35 0.86 16.53
C TYR A 230 9.70 0.21 16.72
N LYS A 231 9.81 -0.63 17.75
CA LYS A 231 11.03 -1.35 18.10
C LYS A 231 10.72 -2.83 18.31
N PHE A 232 11.53 -3.70 17.77
CA PHE A 232 11.51 -5.11 18.09
C PHE A 232 12.65 -5.47 19.02
N ASP A 233 12.32 -5.94 20.21
CA ASP A 233 13.29 -6.37 21.24
C ASP A 233 12.86 -7.74 21.80
N PRO A 234 13.49 -8.84 21.39
CA PRO A 234 13.14 -10.17 21.87
C PRO A 234 13.27 -10.35 23.38
N LYS A 235 14.17 -9.59 24.03
CA LYS A 235 14.33 -9.65 25.49
C LYS A 235 13.14 -9.04 26.24
N ASN A 236 12.48 -8.05 25.67
CA ASN A 236 11.29 -7.46 26.30
C ASN A 236 10.09 -8.41 26.23
N LEU A 237 10.02 -9.28 25.23
CA LEU A 237 9.01 -10.33 25.16
C LEU A 237 9.18 -11.42 26.24
N LEU A 238 10.43 -11.75 26.57
CA LEU A 238 10.75 -12.75 27.60
C LEU A 238 10.61 -12.19 29.02
N ASN A 239 10.77 -10.89 29.22
CA ASN A 239 10.65 -10.22 30.51
C ASN A 239 9.23 -9.81 30.87
N ALA A 240 8.22 -10.22 30.10
CA ALA A 240 6.81 -10.00 30.44
C ALA A 240 6.41 -10.57 31.82
N ASN A 241 7.24 -11.43 32.42
CA ASN A 241 7.08 -11.94 33.78
C ASN A 241 7.65 -11.02 34.87
N MET A 242 8.29 -9.91 34.53
CA MET A 242 8.62 -8.87 35.50
C MET A 242 7.43 -7.96 35.74
N VAL A 243 6.46 -8.47 36.44
CA VAL A 243 5.31 -7.75 36.97
C VAL A 243 5.81 -6.53 37.73
N GLY A 244 5.57 -5.32 37.24
CA GLY A 244 5.66 -4.09 38.02
C GLY A 244 6.50 -2.93 37.51
N LYS A 245 7.21 -3.04 36.36
CA LYS A 245 8.07 -1.95 35.84
C LYS A 245 8.07 -1.71 34.34
N ILE A 246 7.14 -2.27 33.58
CA ILE A 246 7.10 -2.03 32.13
C ILE A 246 6.15 -0.85 31.89
N ASP A 247 6.72 0.25 31.38
CA ASP A 247 5.96 1.41 30.96
C ASP A 247 5.03 1.02 29.81
N ILE A 248 3.72 1.24 29.97
CA ILE A 248 2.70 0.95 28.97
C ILE A 248 3.03 1.68 27.64
N GLN A 249 3.61 2.88 27.71
CA GLN A 249 3.99 3.61 26.52
C GLN A 249 5.11 2.91 25.73
N GLN A 250 6.04 2.28 26.42
CA GLN A 250 7.07 1.47 25.74
C GLN A 250 6.47 0.21 25.10
N GLN A 251 5.48 -0.39 25.73
CA GLN A 251 4.78 -1.55 25.18
C GLN A 251 3.95 -1.19 23.93
N LEU A 252 3.35 -0.01 23.87
CA LEU A 252 2.61 0.47 22.71
C LEU A 252 3.49 0.66 21.46
N THR A 253 4.78 0.85 21.65
CA THR A 253 5.75 1.02 20.56
C THR A 253 6.59 -0.23 20.31
N ASN A 254 6.36 -1.31 21.06
CA ASN A 254 7.09 -2.56 20.90
C ASN A 254 6.36 -3.49 19.93
N ALA A 255 7.06 -3.95 18.89
CA ALA A 255 6.56 -4.99 18.01
C ALA A 255 6.63 -6.34 18.74
N SER A 256 5.54 -7.10 18.68
CA SER A 256 5.46 -8.43 19.30
C SER A 256 6.05 -9.53 18.40
N ASP A 257 6.08 -9.27 17.09
CA ASP A 257 6.60 -10.19 16.09
C ASP A 257 7.34 -9.44 14.97
N PHE A 258 8.36 -10.07 14.40
CA PHE A 258 9.16 -9.56 13.30
C PHE A 258 9.57 -10.70 12.37
N GLU A 259 9.21 -10.59 11.11
CA GLU A 259 9.51 -11.58 10.07
C GLU A 259 10.02 -10.86 8.83
N VAL A 260 11.10 -11.37 8.23
CA VAL A 260 11.60 -10.90 6.93
C VAL A 260 10.86 -11.67 5.85
N LEU A 261 10.06 -10.98 5.03
CA LEU A 261 9.32 -11.57 3.92
C LEU A 261 10.20 -11.75 2.70
N ASP A 262 10.83 -10.66 2.29
CA ASP A 262 11.74 -10.64 1.15
C ASP A 262 12.94 -9.75 1.46
N PHE A 263 14.10 -10.21 1.03
CA PHE A 263 15.31 -9.42 1.06
C PHE A 263 16.17 -9.77 -0.15
N PHE A 264 16.35 -8.80 -1.02
CA PHE A 264 17.08 -8.82 -2.29
C PHE A 264 16.95 -10.14 -3.11
N ASP A 265 16.08 -10.15 -4.06
CA ASP A 265 16.09 -11.13 -5.15
C ASP A 265 16.84 -10.53 -6.33
N THR A 266 18.13 -10.83 -6.44
CA THR A 266 18.98 -10.27 -7.52
C THR A 266 18.55 -10.79 -8.89
N LEU A 267 18.15 -12.07 -9.00
CA LEU A 267 17.73 -12.63 -10.28
C LEU A 267 16.41 -12.05 -10.73
N GLY A 268 15.43 -11.98 -9.83
CA GLY A 268 14.16 -11.32 -10.10
C GLY A 268 14.32 -9.84 -10.40
N ALA A 269 15.16 -9.13 -9.66
CA ALA A 269 15.45 -7.71 -9.90
C ALA A 269 16.10 -7.46 -11.28
N ILE A 270 17.01 -8.31 -11.72
CA ILE A 270 17.59 -8.23 -13.09
C ILE A 270 16.49 -8.50 -14.12
N SER A 271 15.73 -9.57 -13.97
CA SER A 271 14.67 -9.96 -14.89
C SER A 271 13.57 -8.89 -14.98
N ASN A 272 13.22 -8.28 -13.87
CA ASN A 272 12.18 -7.23 -13.80
C ASN A 272 12.68 -5.83 -14.18
N GLY A 273 13.96 -5.67 -14.54
CA GLY A 273 14.49 -4.38 -14.95
C GLY A 273 14.61 -3.34 -13.85
N THR A 274 14.80 -3.78 -12.59
CA THR A 274 14.85 -2.90 -11.42
C THR A 274 16.00 -1.90 -11.48
N PHE A 275 17.17 -2.32 -11.93
CA PHE A 275 18.39 -1.47 -11.96
C PHE A 275 18.66 -0.84 -13.32
N GLY A 276 18.09 -1.39 -14.36
CA GLY A 276 18.19 -0.87 -15.71
C GLY A 276 17.23 -1.60 -16.63
N ASN A 277 16.56 -0.85 -17.48
CA ASN A 277 15.65 -1.39 -18.46
C ASN A 277 15.58 -0.50 -19.71
N LYS A 278 15.08 -1.05 -20.77
CA LYS A 278 14.96 -0.40 -22.07
C LYS A 278 13.54 -0.57 -22.60
N VAL A 279 12.97 0.51 -23.06
CA VAL A 279 11.68 0.50 -23.76
C VAL A 279 11.88 0.96 -25.18
N ILE A 280 11.41 0.19 -26.13
CA ILE A 280 11.40 0.53 -27.55
C ILE A 280 9.95 0.77 -27.96
N THR A 281 9.64 1.97 -28.41
CA THR A 281 8.32 2.31 -28.96
C THR A 281 8.42 2.43 -30.47
N ILE A 282 7.51 1.77 -31.17
CA ILE A 282 7.45 1.77 -32.64
C ILE A 282 6.15 2.46 -33.04
N ASP A 283 6.28 3.49 -33.88
CA ASP A 283 5.14 4.15 -34.49
C ASP A 283 5.04 3.70 -35.98
N PRO A 284 4.02 2.91 -36.32
CA PRO A 284 3.82 2.42 -37.66
C PRO A 284 3.39 3.52 -38.66
N LEU A 285 2.79 4.62 -38.14
CA LEU A 285 2.34 5.72 -39.03
C LEU A 285 3.51 6.58 -39.48
N THR A 286 4.39 6.94 -38.56
CA THR A 286 5.59 7.74 -38.88
C THR A 286 6.80 6.89 -39.25
N ARG A 287 6.70 5.56 -39.08
CA ARG A 287 7.81 4.60 -39.29
C ARG A 287 9.05 4.95 -38.45
N THR A 288 8.84 5.44 -37.23
CA THR A 288 9.93 5.80 -36.33
C THR A 288 9.95 4.84 -35.13
N ALA A 289 11.15 4.60 -34.62
CA ALA A 289 11.37 3.89 -33.36
C ALA A 289 12.02 4.84 -32.35
N ASN A 290 11.48 4.92 -31.16
CA ASN A 290 12.05 5.69 -30.06
C ASN A 290 12.49 4.74 -28.95
N VAL A 291 13.58 5.09 -28.27
CA VAL A 291 14.19 4.28 -27.22
C VAL A 291 14.21 5.07 -25.92
N GLY A 292 13.63 4.50 -24.87
CA GLY A 292 13.74 4.97 -23.51
C GLY A 292 14.66 4.05 -22.70
N LEU A 293 15.56 4.63 -21.94
CA LEU A 293 16.49 3.90 -21.07
C LEU A 293 16.31 4.34 -19.62
N PHE A 294 16.33 3.39 -18.71
CA PHE A 294 16.47 3.64 -17.30
C PHE A 294 17.82 3.10 -16.80
N ASN A 295 18.49 3.90 -15.99
CA ASN A 295 19.70 3.51 -15.30
C ASN A 295 19.62 3.98 -13.86
N TYR A 296 19.65 3.03 -12.94
CA TYR A 296 19.55 3.32 -11.49
C TYR A 296 20.64 4.25 -10.98
N ASN A 297 21.84 4.19 -11.57
CA ASN A 297 22.98 5.03 -11.15
C ASN A 297 22.76 6.51 -11.44
N THR A 298 21.97 6.82 -12.45
CA THR A 298 21.61 8.20 -12.84
C THR A 298 20.26 8.63 -12.28
N TYR A 299 19.58 7.74 -11.55
CA TYR A 299 18.27 8.02 -10.99
C TYR A 299 18.36 8.96 -9.78
N THR A 300 17.66 10.09 -9.87
CA THR A 300 17.66 11.17 -8.86
C THR A 300 16.34 11.24 -8.07
N GLY A 301 15.53 10.19 -8.08
CA GLY A 301 14.25 10.16 -7.37
C GLY A 301 14.38 10.23 -5.85
N GLN A 302 13.28 10.62 -5.21
CA GLN A 302 13.17 10.67 -3.75
C GLN A 302 13.35 9.29 -3.16
N LYS A 303 14.18 9.17 -2.15
CA LYS A 303 14.39 7.95 -1.36
C LYS A 303 13.72 8.07 0.00
N LEU A 304 13.33 6.94 0.56
CA LEU A 304 12.73 6.89 1.89
C LEU A 304 13.77 7.11 2.99
N ASN A 305 14.94 6.48 2.85
CA ASN A 305 16.11 6.65 3.72
C ASN A 305 17.26 7.34 2.95
N GLU A 306 18.35 7.61 3.65
CA GLU A 306 19.45 8.42 3.12
C GLU A 306 20.27 7.70 2.04
N PHE A 307 20.53 6.40 2.23
CA PHE A 307 21.45 5.64 1.37
C PHE A 307 20.72 4.58 0.56
N ALA A 308 21.06 4.48 -0.73
CA ALA A 308 20.51 3.42 -1.59
C ALA A 308 21.03 2.04 -1.17
N LEU A 309 20.15 1.03 -1.17
CA LEU A 309 20.51 -0.36 -0.90
C LEU A 309 21.52 -0.92 -1.90
N THR A 310 21.56 -0.36 -3.10
CA THR A 310 22.24 -0.94 -4.27
C THR A 310 23.52 -0.23 -4.70
N ASN A 311 24.00 0.76 -3.95
CA ASN A 311 25.20 1.55 -4.34
C ASN A 311 26.47 0.72 -4.57
N ASN A 312 26.54 -0.51 -4.06
CA ASN A 312 27.72 -1.36 -4.17
C ASN A 312 27.65 -2.43 -5.28
N TYR A 313 26.54 -2.50 -6.04
CA TYR A 313 26.38 -3.51 -7.09
C TYR A 313 26.91 -3.07 -8.46
N GLN A 314 27.52 -1.90 -8.53
CA GLN A 314 27.80 -1.20 -9.78
C GLN A 314 28.73 -1.91 -10.75
N ASN A 315 29.56 -2.86 -10.33
CA ASN A 315 30.57 -3.44 -11.23
C ASN A 315 30.94 -4.91 -10.93
N ARG A 316 30.17 -5.66 -10.17
CA ARG A 316 30.60 -7.01 -9.77
C ARG A 316 30.34 -8.10 -10.78
N PHE A 317 29.45 -7.87 -11.73
CA PHE A 317 29.12 -8.88 -12.74
C PHE A 317 29.35 -8.27 -14.12
N GLY A 318 30.54 -8.50 -14.65
CA GLY A 318 30.92 -8.11 -16.00
C GLY A 318 30.08 -8.87 -17.01
N GLY A 319 29.07 -8.24 -17.56
CA GLY A 319 28.30 -8.68 -18.70
C GLY A 319 28.02 -7.49 -19.61
N THR A 320 27.97 -7.69 -20.87
CA THR A 320 27.60 -6.67 -21.83
C THR A 320 26.14 -6.82 -22.21
N MET A 321 25.38 -5.77 -21.97
CA MET A 321 24.09 -5.60 -22.58
C MET A 321 24.30 -4.66 -23.75
N TYR A 322 24.13 -5.11 -25.00
CA TYR A 322 24.31 -4.28 -26.21
C TYR A 322 25.75 -3.79 -26.51
N ASP A 323 26.71 -4.63 -26.62
CA ASP A 323 28.07 -4.27 -27.03
C ASP A 323 28.75 -3.15 -26.24
N THR A 324 28.11 -2.66 -25.18
CA THR A 324 28.66 -1.69 -24.24
C THR A 324 28.74 -2.31 -22.85
N PRO A 325 29.80 -2.08 -22.08
CA PRO A 325 29.88 -2.59 -20.70
C PRO A 325 28.66 -2.12 -19.93
N PRO A 326 27.91 -3.01 -19.24
CA PRO A 326 26.76 -2.60 -18.48
C PRO A 326 27.22 -1.75 -17.31
N THR A 327 26.60 -0.60 -17.19
CA THR A 327 26.73 0.26 -16.02
C THR A 327 25.80 -0.18 -14.88
N THR A 328 24.89 -1.14 -15.15
CA THR A 328 23.90 -1.66 -14.19
C THR A 328 23.63 -3.15 -14.40
N LEU A 329 23.21 -3.82 -13.31
CA LEU A 329 22.78 -5.21 -13.29
C LEU A 329 21.35 -5.37 -13.83
N SER A 330 21.06 -5.08 -15.06
CA SER A 330 19.69 -5.34 -15.53
C SER A 330 19.57 -5.55 -17.01
N GLY A 331 18.67 -6.41 -17.40
CA GLY A 331 18.48 -6.89 -18.74
C GLY A 331 17.07 -6.82 -19.28
N LEU A 332 16.15 -6.13 -18.62
CA LEU A 332 14.78 -6.05 -19.13
C LEU A 332 14.69 -5.16 -20.37
N GLU A 333 14.26 -5.74 -21.49
CA GLU A 333 13.90 -5.04 -22.71
C GLU A 333 12.40 -5.17 -22.97
N MET A 334 11.72 -4.05 -23.08
CA MET A 334 10.28 -4.00 -23.34
C MET A 334 10.03 -3.39 -24.71
N GLY A 335 9.29 -4.12 -25.55
CA GLY A 335 8.78 -3.60 -26.83
C GLY A 335 7.31 -3.20 -26.68
N THR A 336 6.94 -2.03 -27.16
CA THR A 336 5.55 -1.61 -27.22
C THR A 336 5.22 -0.85 -28.48
N LEU A 337 4.00 -1.02 -28.96
CA LEU A 337 3.48 -0.28 -30.10
C LEU A 337 2.93 1.06 -29.62
N ARG A 338 3.40 2.14 -30.24
CA ARG A 338 2.89 3.48 -30.01
C ARG A 338 2.25 3.99 -31.29
N LEU A 339 1.01 4.40 -31.19
CA LEU A 339 0.37 5.24 -32.18
C LEU A 339 0.65 6.69 -31.79
N ALA A 340 1.71 7.26 -32.29
CA ALA A 340 1.99 8.67 -32.09
C ALA A 340 0.88 9.49 -32.76
N SER A 341 0.35 10.45 -32.02
CA SER A 341 -0.38 11.52 -32.68
C SER A 341 0.59 12.25 -33.58
N THR A 342 0.16 12.67 -34.75
CA THR A 342 0.96 13.33 -35.77
C THR A 342 1.63 14.65 -35.34
N ASN A 343 1.60 14.96 -34.04
CA ASN A 343 2.11 16.18 -33.41
C ASN A 343 3.48 16.04 -32.72
N THR A 344 4.24 15.00 -33.03
CA THR A 344 5.52 14.74 -32.34
C THR A 344 6.65 15.73 -32.67
N ASN A 345 6.47 16.60 -33.62
CA ASN A 345 7.44 17.65 -33.92
C ASN A 345 6.70 18.95 -34.10
N GLU A 346 6.60 19.79 -33.14
CA GLU A 346 6.38 21.25 -33.21
C GLU A 346 5.70 21.83 -34.48
N LYS A 347 5.37 21.00 -35.46
CA LYS A 347 4.57 21.36 -36.63
C LYS A 347 3.12 21.21 -36.26
N LYS A 348 2.53 22.33 -35.87
CA LYS A 348 1.10 22.52 -35.63
C LYS A 348 0.29 21.71 -36.64
N ASN A 349 -0.44 20.70 -36.18
CA ASN A 349 -1.45 20.06 -36.99
C ASN A 349 -2.46 21.15 -37.42
N PRO A 350 -2.64 21.43 -38.71
CA PRO A 350 -3.51 22.51 -39.17
C PRO A 350 -4.97 22.33 -38.74
N TYR A 351 -5.40 21.13 -38.35
CA TYR A 351 -6.74 20.85 -37.82
C TYR A 351 -6.87 21.13 -36.33
N ILE A 352 -5.78 21.25 -35.56
CA ILE A 352 -5.77 21.57 -34.15
C ILE A 352 -5.45 23.05 -33.90
N ALA A 353 -5.03 23.76 -34.90
CA ALA A 353 -4.60 25.17 -34.83
C ALA A 353 -5.71 26.19 -34.43
N GLN A 354 -6.96 25.74 -34.21
CA GLN A 354 -8.05 26.62 -33.81
C GLN A 354 -8.16 26.85 -32.31
N LYS A 355 -7.35 26.16 -31.48
CA LYS A 355 -7.25 26.45 -30.03
C LYS A 355 -5.77 26.38 -29.62
N PRO A 356 -5.06 27.52 -29.64
CA PRO A 356 -3.63 27.55 -29.29
C PRO A 356 -3.30 27.16 -27.85
N ASP A 357 -4.28 27.13 -26.95
CA ASP A 357 -4.08 26.94 -25.51
C ASP A 357 -4.30 25.49 -25.02
N ALA A 358 -4.66 24.55 -25.90
CA ALA A 358 -4.94 23.17 -25.52
C ALA A 358 -4.32 22.16 -26.50
N VAL A 359 -3.01 22.21 -26.64
CA VAL A 359 -2.30 21.11 -27.34
C VAL A 359 -2.18 19.95 -26.39
N ALA A 360 -2.98 18.89 -26.64
CA ALA A 360 -2.83 17.65 -25.88
C ALA A 360 -1.41 17.10 -26.06
N ASN A 361 -0.75 16.79 -24.97
CA ASN A 361 0.57 16.18 -25.02
C ASN A 361 0.47 14.77 -25.57
N ASP A 362 1.46 14.41 -26.37
CA ASP A 362 1.60 13.03 -26.80
C ASP A 362 2.07 12.15 -25.63
N ILE A 363 1.54 10.93 -25.58
CA ILE A 363 1.90 9.94 -24.56
C ILE A 363 3.25 9.33 -24.96
N MET A 364 4.32 9.93 -24.45
CA MET A 364 5.68 9.45 -24.68
C MET A 364 6.05 8.35 -23.67
N ILE A 365 5.53 7.15 -23.88
CA ILE A 365 5.70 5.99 -22.98
C ILE A 365 7.18 5.72 -22.70
N GLU A 366 8.05 5.85 -23.69
CA GLU A 366 9.49 5.65 -23.58
C GLU A 366 10.18 6.57 -22.57
N LYS A 367 9.57 7.70 -22.23
CA LYS A 367 10.16 8.65 -21.27
C LYS A 367 9.89 8.29 -19.79
N TYR A 368 8.79 7.60 -19.51
CA TYR A 368 8.40 7.37 -18.11
C TYR A 368 8.19 5.90 -17.74
N LEU A 369 7.82 5.03 -18.68
CA LEU A 369 7.58 3.62 -18.39
C LEU A 369 8.82 2.90 -17.84
N PRO A 370 10.04 3.16 -18.34
CA PRO A 370 11.25 2.58 -17.76
C PRO A 370 11.41 2.92 -16.27
N ASN A 371 11.17 4.19 -15.92
CA ASN A 371 11.21 4.66 -14.53
C ASN A 371 10.13 4.00 -13.68
N ARG A 372 8.89 3.89 -14.18
CA ARG A 372 7.77 3.27 -13.47
C ARG A 372 8.07 1.83 -13.09
N VAL A 373 8.54 1.03 -14.04
CA VAL A 373 8.88 -0.38 -13.82
C VAL A 373 9.93 -0.52 -12.73
N ALA A 374 11.00 0.26 -12.84
CA ALA A 374 12.08 0.24 -11.86
C ALA A 374 11.63 0.68 -10.47
N GLN A 375 10.84 1.74 -10.36
CA GLN A 375 10.37 2.27 -9.08
C GLN A 375 9.42 1.31 -8.36
N LEU A 376 8.48 0.70 -9.08
CA LEU A 376 7.57 -0.28 -8.50
C LEU A 376 8.30 -1.55 -8.03
N ALA A 377 9.32 -1.98 -8.78
CA ALA A 377 10.15 -3.11 -8.38
C ALA A 377 11.03 -2.78 -7.15
N LEU A 378 11.63 -1.56 -7.11
CA LEU A 378 12.40 -1.09 -5.98
C LEU A 378 11.56 -0.93 -4.71
N ALA A 379 10.31 -0.48 -4.83
CA ALA A 379 9.42 -0.32 -3.68
C ALA A 379 9.23 -1.62 -2.88
N ASN A 380 9.35 -2.77 -3.54
CA ASN A 380 9.23 -4.09 -2.94
C ASN A 380 10.58 -4.80 -2.71
N TYR A 381 11.70 -4.07 -2.79
CA TYR A 381 13.03 -4.68 -2.75
C TYR A 381 13.38 -5.31 -1.39
N MET A 382 12.93 -4.71 -0.32
CA MET A 382 13.03 -5.25 1.03
C MET A 382 11.67 -5.16 1.71
N ARG A 383 11.11 -6.31 2.08
CA ARG A 383 9.83 -6.40 2.77
C ARG A 383 9.97 -7.13 4.09
N ILE A 384 9.37 -6.56 5.12
CA ILE A 384 9.28 -7.17 6.45
C ILE A 384 7.82 -7.15 6.92
N LYS A 385 7.49 -8.08 7.78
CA LYS A 385 6.21 -8.11 8.49
C LYS A 385 6.46 -7.90 9.97
N ILE A 386 5.69 -7.00 10.57
CA ILE A 386 5.69 -6.79 12.01
C ILE A 386 4.28 -6.86 12.57
N THR A 387 4.16 -7.30 13.82
CA THR A 387 2.92 -7.25 14.57
C THR A 387 3.08 -6.24 15.71
N VAL A 388 2.16 -5.28 15.76
CA VAL A 388 2.17 -4.19 16.75
C VAL A 388 0.84 -4.14 17.49
N PRO A 389 0.78 -3.52 18.68
CA PRO A 389 -0.49 -3.21 19.34
C PRO A 389 -1.44 -2.45 18.44
N GLY A 390 -2.73 -2.72 18.55
CA GLY A 390 -3.75 -2.18 17.65
C GLY A 390 -3.77 -0.65 17.64
N ASP A 391 -3.72 -0.09 16.43
CA ASP A 391 -3.87 1.35 16.19
C ASP A 391 -4.78 1.58 14.98
N PRO A 392 -6.02 2.05 15.19
CA PRO A 392 -6.97 2.25 14.09
C PRO A 392 -6.60 3.41 13.14
N LEU A 393 -5.65 4.25 13.51
CA LEU A 393 -5.20 5.34 12.66
C LEU A 393 -3.97 4.98 11.80
N LEU A 394 -3.39 3.81 12.06
CA LEU A 394 -2.28 3.29 11.27
C LEU A 394 -2.82 2.65 10.01
N SER A 395 -2.55 3.25 8.87
CA SER A 395 -3.16 2.90 7.59
C SER A 395 -2.12 2.71 6.49
N ALA A 396 -2.51 2.02 5.43
CA ALA A 396 -1.67 1.82 4.25
C ALA A 396 -1.29 3.18 3.61
N GLY A 397 -0.05 3.28 3.13
CA GLY A 397 0.54 4.50 2.59
C GLY A 397 1.21 5.40 3.63
N THR A 398 1.13 5.08 4.93
CA THR A 398 1.88 5.81 5.97
C THR A 398 3.33 5.34 6.04
N VAL A 399 4.19 6.15 6.62
CA VAL A 399 5.59 5.78 6.89
C VAL A 399 5.81 5.67 8.38
N ILE A 400 6.47 4.61 8.80
CA ILE A 400 6.88 4.39 10.19
C ILE A 400 8.40 4.27 10.27
N ASN A 401 8.94 4.48 11.46
CA ASN A 401 10.32 4.17 11.76
C ASN A 401 10.38 2.85 12.53
N PHE A 402 11.16 1.90 12.05
CA PHE A 402 11.34 0.60 12.68
C PHE A 402 12.79 0.41 13.10
N SER A 403 13.00 -0.15 14.29
CA SER A 403 14.32 -0.48 14.78
C SER A 403 14.36 -1.88 15.40
N THR A 404 15.39 -2.63 15.07
CA THR A 404 15.70 -3.92 15.67
C THR A 404 17.19 -3.96 16.03
N PHE A 405 17.59 -4.92 16.84
CA PHE A 405 18.99 -5.09 17.21
C PHE A 405 19.71 -6.04 16.29
N GLY A 406 20.89 -5.65 15.86
CA GLY A 406 21.83 -6.52 15.16
C GLY A 406 22.53 -7.51 16.10
N ILE A 407 23.09 -8.53 15.51
CA ILE A 407 23.97 -9.47 16.23
C ILE A 407 25.25 -8.71 16.61
N ASN A 408 25.55 -8.66 17.89
CA ASN A 408 26.81 -8.09 18.40
C ASN A 408 27.49 -9.15 19.27
N PRO A 409 28.65 -9.67 18.85
CA PRO A 409 29.43 -10.61 19.64
C PRO A 409 29.86 -10.06 21.00
N ASP A 410 30.12 -8.74 21.05
CA ASP A 410 30.47 -8.03 22.30
C ASP A 410 29.18 -7.64 23.05
N ALA A 411 28.61 -8.54 23.79
CA ALA A 411 27.30 -8.48 24.44
C ALA A 411 27.03 -7.25 25.36
N LYS A 412 27.98 -6.34 25.52
CA LYS A 412 27.86 -5.17 26.42
C LYS A 412 27.06 -4.01 25.84
N THR A 413 26.99 -3.85 24.52
CA THR A 413 26.27 -2.75 23.89
C THR A 413 25.38 -3.28 22.78
N ARG A 414 24.06 -3.00 22.87
CA ARG A 414 23.11 -3.32 21.81
C ARG A 414 23.11 -2.19 20.79
N LYS A 415 23.54 -2.49 19.57
CA LYS A 415 23.45 -1.57 18.43
C LYS A 415 22.23 -1.92 17.57
N ALA A 416 21.60 -0.90 17.01
CA ALA A 416 20.56 -1.09 16.01
C ALA A 416 21.15 -1.80 14.80
N ASP A 417 20.38 -2.73 14.23
CA ASP A 417 20.75 -3.38 12.98
C ASP A 417 20.72 -2.34 11.85
N PRO A 418 21.84 -2.09 11.16
CA PRO A 418 21.90 -1.06 10.13
C PRO A 418 21.09 -1.42 8.88
N LEU A 419 20.87 -2.71 8.63
CA LEU A 419 20.14 -3.18 7.48
C LEU A 419 18.62 -3.11 7.70
N TYR A 420 18.13 -3.69 8.80
CA TYR A 420 16.70 -3.79 9.08
C TYR A 420 16.11 -2.56 9.78
N SER A 421 16.92 -1.73 10.40
CA SER A 421 16.44 -0.48 10.99
C SER A 421 16.29 0.64 9.95
N GLY A 422 15.38 1.59 10.21
CA GLY A 422 15.13 2.75 9.36
C GLY A 422 13.66 3.02 9.10
N LYS A 423 13.39 3.91 8.17
CA LYS A 423 12.03 4.25 7.74
C LYS A 423 11.51 3.20 6.77
N TYR A 424 10.24 2.88 6.91
CA TYR A 424 9.50 1.93 6.07
C TYR A 424 8.17 2.52 5.65
N LEU A 425 7.80 2.30 4.40
CA LEU A 425 6.46 2.54 3.90
C LEU A 425 5.57 1.35 4.31
N VAL A 426 4.43 1.63 4.87
CA VAL A 426 3.40 0.64 5.17
C VAL A 426 2.68 0.30 3.86
N THR A 427 2.93 -0.86 3.31
CA THR A 427 2.31 -1.33 2.06
C THR A 427 0.97 -1.97 2.29
N ALA A 428 0.86 -2.80 3.33
CA ALA A 428 -0.41 -3.40 3.70
C ALA A 428 -0.61 -3.40 5.22
N VAL A 429 -1.86 -3.33 5.63
CA VAL A 429 -2.30 -3.33 7.03
C VAL A 429 -3.39 -4.37 7.20
N ARG A 430 -3.26 -5.19 8.21
CA ARG A 430 -4.34 -6.04 8.70
C ARG A 430 -4.63 -5.71 10.16
N HIS A 431 -5.80 -5.17 10.42
CA HIS A 431 -6.33 -4.99 11.77
C HIS A 431 -7.03 -6.27 12.20
N ILE A 432 -6.61 -6.85 13.31
CA ILE A 432 -7.17 -8.08 13.87
C ILE A 432 -7.77 -7.76 15.23
N ILE A 433 -9.08 -7.79 15.30
CA ILE A 433 -9.84 -7.51 16.52
C ILE A 433 -10.46 -8.82 17.02
N LYS A 434 -10.10 -9.21 18.22
CA LYS A 434 -10.62 -10.39 18.93
C LYS A 434 -11.15 -9.98 20.30
N ASN A 435 -11.94 -10.84 20.93
CA ASN A 435 -12.44 -10.57 22.28
C ASN A 435 -11.36 -10.31 23.34
N ASN A 436 -10.16 -10.85 23.11
CA ASN A 436 -9.02 -10.74 24.04
C ASN A 436 -8.00 -9.65 23.65
N GLY A 437 -8.24 -8.88 22.58
CA GLY A 437 -7.36 -7.78 22.21
C GLY A 437 -7.38 -7.41 20.74
N TYR A 438 -6.77 -6.28 20.46
CA TYR A 438 -6.62 -5.72 19.13
C TYR A 438 -5.13 -5.61 18.78
N ILE A 439 -4.75 -6.19 17.67
CA ILE A 439 -3.41 -6.12 17.11
C ILE A 439 -3.46 -5.66 15.65
N THR A 440 -2.39 -5.05 15.21
CA THR A 440 -2.22 -4.62 13.81
C THR A 440 -1.00 -5.32 13.23
N VAL A 441 -1.18 -6.04 12.14
CA VAL A 441 -0.11 -6.66 11.36
C VAL A 441 0.20 -5.75 10.19
N LEU A 442 1.46 -5.39 10.03
CA LEU A 442 1.93 -4.47 8.99
C LEU A 442 2.87 -5.21 8.06
N GLU A 443 2.65 -5.04 6.77
CA GLU A 443 3.66 -5.27 5.76
C GLU A 443 4.37 -3.95 5.47
N LEU A 444 5.68 -3.98 5.54
CA LEU A 444 6.54 -2.81 5.47
C LEU A 444 7.55 -2.99 4.35
N ALA A 445 7.72 -1.98 3.54
CA ALA A 445 8.68 -2.00 2.44
C ALA A 445 9.65 -0.82 2.49
N LYS A 446 10.86 -1.04 2.03
CA LYS A 446 11.85 0.02 1.80
C LYS A 446 12.79 -0.30 0.65
N GLU A 447 13.25 0.74 -0.03
CA GLU A 447 14.21 0.69 -1.14
C GLU A 447 15.61 1.23 -0.74
N SER A 448 15.78 1.67 0.51
CA SER A 448 16.97 2.39 0.97
C SER A 448 17.27 2.10 2.44
N VAL A 449 18.46 2.40 2.90
CA VAL A 449 18.93 2.20 4.28
C VAL A 449 19.30 3.51 4.95
N ALA A 450 19.15 3.54 6.28
CA ALA A 450 19.44 4.74 7.09
C ALA A 450 20.95 4.98 7.31
N THR A 451 21.75 3.92 7.25
CA THR A 451 23.22 4.01 7.43
C THR A 451 23.93 3.68 6.13
N SER A 452 24.95 4.46 5.79
CA SER A 452 25.85 4.04 4.72
C SER A 452 26.47 2.70 5.12
N TYR A 453 26.44 1.74 4.20
CA TYR A 453 27.46 0.73 4.25
C TYR A 453 28.78 1.49 4.16
N ALA A 454 29.48 1.63 5.26
CA ALA A 454 30.83 2.13 5.22
C ALA A 454 31.50 1.36 4.10
N GLY A 455 31.76 2.05 3.00
CA GLY A 455 32.51 1.50 1.89
C GLY A 455 33.87 1.19 2.46
N THR A 456 33.96 0.09 3.09
CA THR A 456 35.17 -0.55 3.47
C THR A 456 35.83 -1.04 2.20
N SER A 457 36.24 -0.06 1.41
CA SER A 457 37.17 -0.29 0.34
C SER A 457 38.54 -0.80 0.89
N SER A 458 38.69 -0.94 2.19
CA SER A 458 39.98 -1.28 2.76
C SER A 458 40.01 -2.43 3.79
N SER A 459 38.90 -2.99 4.24
CA SER A 459 38.96 -4.00 5.30
C SER A 459 38.20 -5.30 5.07
N LEU A 460 37.34 -5.41 4.05
CA LEU A 460 36.71 -6.67 3.66
C LEU A 460 37.51 -7.46 2.60
N SER A 461 38.60 -6.85 2.08
CA SER A 461 39.51 -7.59 1.18
C SER A 461 40.42 -8.58 1.90
N GLN A 462 40.36 -8.69 3.23
CA GLN A 462 41.38 -9.45 3.93
C GLN A 462 41.01 -10.89 4.26
N TYR A 463 39.75 -11.28 4.36
CA TYR A 463 39.47 -12.66 4.77
C TYR A 463 38.16 -13.21 4.20
N VAL A 464 38.18 -13.87 3.06
CA VAL A 464 37.26 -14.94 2.73
C VAL A 464 38.05 -16.24 2.78
N ASN A 465 37.73 -17.08 3.76
CA ASN A 465 38.36 -18.39 3.98
C ASN A 465 39.89 -18.39 4.21
N GLY A 466 40.42 -17.36 4.86
CA GLY A 466 41.86 -17.32 5.16
C GLY A 466 42.79 -17.08 3.97
N VAL A 467 42.24 -16.71 2.83
CA VAL A 467 42.96 -16.34 1.62
C VAL A 467 42.83 -14.85 1.42
N GLN A 468 43.97 -14.15 1.39
CA GLN A 468 44.10 -12.76 1.02
C GLN A 468 43.81 -12.65 -0.50
N ILE A 469 42.78 -11.93 -0.89
CA ILE A 469 42.47 -11.65 -2.31
C ILE A 469 42.95 -10.23 -2.64
#